data_7d13bef689e92e7a72d154cbcea59c50
#
_entry.id   7d13bef689e92e7a72d154cbcea59c50
#
_cell.length_a   1.000
_cell.length_b   1.000
_cell.length_c   1.000
_cell.angle_alpha   90.00
_cell.angle_beta   90.00
_cell.angle_gamma   90.00
#
_symmetry.space_group_name_H-M   'P 1'
#
loop_
_entity.id
_entity.type
_entity.pdbx_description
1 polymer ?
#
loop_
_entity_poly.entity_id
_entity_poly.type
_entity_poly.pdbx_seq_one_letter_code
_entity_poly.pdbx_strand_id
1 'polypeptide(L)'
;MTGHQTEIINWISTLKYETGKGHLKISFTPEIMPYLIAIKDRFTKYELKKTEGIRSIYSWRMLEFLTSWSKNKTGKREISITEFGEMMGQPENYKTGDTIARIIKPAIKELEKNGWKIKHERRKTNGKYTHITFSWYEP
;
A
#
# COMPACT_ATOMS: atom_id res chain seq x y z
N MET A 1 -0.60 -39.13 -14.35
CA MET A 1 -1.07 -37.80 -14.83
C MET A 1 -1.43 -36.95 -13.64
N THR A 2 -0.67 -35.95 -13.35
CA THR A 2 -1.05 -34.93 -12.35
C THR A 2 -2.00 -33.95 -13.03
N GLY A 3 -3.30 -34.13 -12.82
CA GLY A 3 -4.30 -33.19 -13.28
C GLY A 3 -4.19 -31.90 -12.46
N HIS A 4 -3.93 -30.76 -13.11
CA HIS A 4 -4.04 -29.46 -12.47
C HIS A 4 -5.53 -29.12 -12.35
N GLN A 5 -6.03 -29.11 -11.10
CA GLN A 5 -7.38 -28.66 -10.82
C GLN A 5 -7.38 -27.15 -10.65
N THR A 6 -8.19 -26.44 -11.46
CA THR A 6 -8.40 -24.99 -11.34
C THR A 6 -9.78 -24.76 -10.72
N GLU A 7 -9.82 -24.05 -9.60
CA GLU A 7 -11.05 -23.62 -8.95
C GLU A 7 -11.24 -22.13 -9.14
N ILE A 8 -12.43 -21.72 -9.55
CA ILE A 8 -12.82 -20.31 -9.71
C ILE A 8 -13.94 -20.03 -8.71
N ILE A 9 -13.70 -19.07 -7.81
CA ILE A 9 -14.66 -18.68 -6.78
C ILE A 9 -15.16 -17.27 -7.05
N ASN A 10 -16.48 -17.10 -7.15
CA ASN A 10 -17.11 -15.78 -7.19
C ASN A 10 -17.15 -15.19 -5.78
N TRP A 11 -16.75 -13.94 -5.63
CA TRP A 11 -16.68 -13.27 -4.34
C TRP A 11 -18.03 -12.72 -3.88
N ILE A 12 -18.81 -12.20 -4.81
CA ILE A 12 -20.05 -11.46 -4.53
C ILE A 12 -21.25 -12.23 -5.05
N SER A 13 -22.22 -12.50 -4.18
CA SER A 13 -23.51 -13.09 -4.55
C SER A 13 -24.53 -12.03 -4.97
N THR A 14 -24.59 -10.91 -4.25
CA THR A 14 -25.48 -9.80 -4.56
C THR A 14 -24.84 -8.44 -4.32
N LEU A 15 -25.20 -7.49 -5.18
CA LEU A 15 -24.86 -6.09 -5.06
C LEU A 15 -26.14 -5.28 -5.16
N LYS A 16 -26.47 -4.50 -4.13
CA LYS A 16 -27.64 -3.60 -4.12
C LYS A 16 -27.17 -2.15 -4.00
N TYR A 17 -27.60 -1.33 -4.90
CA TYR A 17 -27.35 0.10 -4.90
C TYR A 17 -28.70 0.83 -4.86
N GLU A 18 -28.86 1.77 -3.92
CA GLU A 18 -30.01 2.68 -3.84
C GLU A 18 -29.61 4.07 -4.30
N THR A 19 -30.13 4.48 -5.45
CA THR A 19 -29.87 5.82 -6.02
C THR A 19 -30.28 6.91 -5.03
N GLY A 20 -29.38 7.87 -4.79
CA GLY A 20 -29.63 9.02 -3.91
C GLY A 20 -29.40 8.80 -2.42
N LYS A 21 -29.14 7.56 -1.96
CA LYS A 21 -28.89 7.28 -0.54
C LYS A 21 -27.40 7.09 -0.20
N GLY A 22 -26.53 7.05 -1.19
CA GLY A 22 -25.08 6.88 -0.97
C GLY A 22 -24.68 5.56 -0.30
N HIS A 23 -25.55 4.53 -0.36
CA HIS A 23 -25.31 3.24 0.24
C HIS A 23 -25.15 2.14 -0.80
N LEU A 24 -24.16 1.27 -0.56
CA LEU A 24 -23.93 0.06 -1.33
C LEU A 24 -24.01 -1.14 -0.38
N LYS A 25 -24.87 -2.09 -0.66
CA LYS A 25 -24.97 -3.34 0.09
C LYS A 25 -24.37 -4.48 -0.73
N ILE A 26 -23.35 -5.13 -0.17
CA ILE A 26 -22.64 -6.24 -0.79
C ILE A 26 -22.88 -7.49 0.06
N SER A 27 -23.24 -8.62 -0.57
CA SER A 27 -23.27 -9.93 0.06
C SER A 27 -22.21 -10.82 -0.58
N PHE A 28 -21.40 -11.45 0.24
CA PHE A 28 -20.37 -12.39 -0.20
C PHE A 28 -20.93 -13.78 -0.37
N THR A 29 -20.31 -14.57 -1.24
CA THR A 29 -20.68 -15.99 -1.41
C THR A 29 -20.23 -16.81 -0.21
N PRO A 30 -20.93 -17.91 0.15
CA PRO A 30 -20.49 -18.81 1.20
C PRO A 30 -19.10 -19.40 0.94
N GLU A 31 -18.75 -19.61 -0.31
CA GLU A 31 -17.48 -20.19 -0.73
C GLU A 31 -16.28 -19.29 -0.42
N ILE A 32 -16.43 -17.95 -0.48
CA ILE A 32 -15.34 -17.00 -0.17
C ILE A 32 -15.21 -16.73 1.33
N MET A 33 -16.25 -16.98 2.13
CA MET A 33 -16.25 -16.64 3.56
C MET A 33 -15.09 -17.26 4.36
N PRO A 34 -14.71 -18.55 4.18
CA PRO A 34 -13.56 -19.12 4.89
C PRO A 34 -12.26 -18.37 4.62
N TYR A 35 -12.05 -17.92 3.37
CA TYR A 35 -10.86 -17.15 2.99
C TYR A 35 -10.86 -15.77 3.62
N LEU A 36 -11.99 -15.07 3.66
CA LEU A 36 -12.13 -13.76 4.29
C LEU A 36 -11.88 -13.82 5.80
N ILE A 37 -12.37 -14.87 6.47
CA ILE A 37 -12.15 -15.12 7.90
C ILE A 37 -10.67 -15.41 8.17
N ALA A 38 -10.03 -16.23 7.31
CA ALA A 38 -8.62 -16.58 7.46
C ALA A 38 -7.66 -15.37 7.31
N ILE A 39 -8.06 -14.31 6.61
CA ILE A 39 -7.28 -13.08 6.45
C ILE A 39 -7.25 -12.26 7.76
N LYS A 40 -8.19 -12.47 8.69
CA LYS A 40 -8.37 -11.68 9.91
C LYS A 40 -7.08 -11.42 10.70
N ASP A 41 -6.16 -12.36 10.74
CA ASP A 41 -4.94 -12.28 11.54
C ASP A 41 -3.71 -11.81 10.75
N ARG A 42 -3.82 -11.59 9.45
CA ARG A 42 -2.70 -11.28 8.54
C ARG A 42 -2.96 -10.11 7.59
N PHE A 43 -3.73 -9.13 8.00
CA PHE A 43 -4.00 -7.96 7.19
C PHE A 43 -3.41 -6.68 7.78
N THR A 44 -3.10 -5.73 6.92
CA THR A 44 -2.69 -4.38 7.33
C THR A 44 -3.92 -3.59 7.72
N LYS A 45 -3.95 -3.06 8.95
CA LYS A 45 -5.03 -2.24 9.48
C LYS A 45 -4.56 -0.80 9.67
N TYR A 46 -5.34 0.16 9.19
CA TYR A 46 -5.16 1.57 9.45
C TYR A 46 -6.50 2.28 9.66
N GLU A 47 -6.48 3.37 10.42
CA GLU A 47 -7.68 4.14 10.69
C GLU A 47 -8.00 5.07 9.52
N LEU A 48 -9.22 5.03 8.99
CA LEU A 48 -9.64 5.88 7.86
C LEU A 48 -9.48 7.38 8.15
N LYS A 49 -9.64 7.80 9.40
CA LYS A 49 -9.38 9.19 9.81
C LYS A 49 -7.96 9.67 9.48
N LYS A 50 -6.98 8.76 9.52
CA LYS A 50 -5.58 9.07 9.23
C LYS A 50 -5.29 9.14 7.73
N THR A 51 -6.26 8.84 6.89
CA THR A 51 -6.16 8.90 5.43
C THR A 51 -6.87 10.09 4.83
N GLU A 52 -7.49 10.95 5.65
CA GLU A 52 -8.20 12.12 5.20
C GLU A 52 -7.27 13.07 4.43
N GLY A 53 -7.72 13.52 3.26
CA GLY A 53 -6.95 14.43 2.41
C GLY A 53 -5.85 13.78 1.57
N ILE A 54 -5.62 12.47 1.66
CA ILE A 54 -4.71 11.76 0.77
C ILE A 54 -5.36 11.66 -0.61
N ARG A 55 -4.72 12.24 -1.63
CA ARG A 55 -5.23 12.30 -3.00
C ARG A 55 -4.39 11.50 -3.99
N SER A 56 -3.09 11.40 -3.74
CA SER A 56 -2.16 10.71 -4.63
C SER A 56 -2.21 9.19 -4.44
N ILE A 57 -2.25 8.44 -5.54
CA ILE A 57 -2.10 6.97 -5.50
C ILE A 57 -0.75 6.56 -4.90
N TYR A 58 0.29 7.35 -5.10
CA TYR A 58 1.60 7.09 -4.52
C TYR A 58 1.62 7.28 -3.00
N SER A 59 0.86 8.25 -2.49
CA SER A 59 0.70 8.44 -1.04
C SER A 59 -0.06 7.29 -0.41
N TRP A 60 -1.09 6.76 -1.09
CA TRP A 60 -1.81 5.56 -0.64
C TRP A 60 -0.90 4.34 -0.60
N ARG A 61 -0.15 4.07 -1.66
CA ARG A 61 0.79 2.95 -1.71
C ARG A 61 1.91 3.09 -0.68
N MET A 62 2.41 4.32 -0.47
CA MET A 62 3.38 4.61 0.58
C MET A 62 2.80 4.33 1.97
N LEU A 63 1.56 4.77 2.25
CA LEU A 63 0.87 4.51 3.50
C LEU A 63 0.77 3.00 3.78
N GLU A 64 0.33 2.22 2.80
CA GLU A 64 0.23 0.77 2.91
C GLU A 64 1.59 0.12 3.16
N PHE A 65 2.62 0.54 2.43
CA PHE A 65 3.98 0.07 2.63
C PHE A 65 4.47 0.34 4.05
N LEU A 66 4.37 1.57 4.53
CA LEU A 66 4.83 1.94 5.86
C LEU A 66 4.05 1.18 6.95
N THR A 67 2.73 1.15 6.84
CA THR A 67 1.86 0.47 7.84
C THR A 67 2.12 -1.03 7.89
N SER A 68 2.37 -1.68 6.75
CA SER A 68 2.63 -3.13 6.70
C SER A 68 3.92 -3.55 7.42
N TRP A 69 4.88 -2.63 7.55
CA TRP A 69 6.16 -2.85 8.24
C TRP A 69 6.26 -2.17 9.60
N SER A 70 5.19 -1.54 10.05
CA SER A 70 5.16 -0.89 11.37
C SER A 70 5.05 -1.91 12.51
N LYS A 71 5.78 -1.61 13.59
CA LYS A 71 5.61 -2.26 14.89
C LYS A 71 5.50 -1.19 15.96
N ASN A 72 4.41 -1.23 16.74
CA ASN A 72 4.18 -0.22 17.79
C ASN A 72 4.28 1.22 17.26
N LYS A 73 3.63 1.49 16.12
CA LYS A 73 3.62 2.81 15.45
C LYS A 73 4.98 3.30 14.95
N THR A 74 5.97 2.45 14.84
CA THR A 74 7.28 2.82 14.31
C THR A 74 7.75 1.80 13.29
N GLY A 75 8.63 2.19 12.41
CA GLY A 75 9.25 1.26 11.49
C GLY A 75 10.53 1.78 10.87
N LYS A 76 11.32 0.83 10.38
CA LYS A 76 12.50 1.08 9.54
C LYS A 76 12.59 -0.04 8.50
N ARG A 77 12.76 0.32 7.25
CA ARG A 77 12.86 -0.63 6.15
C ARG A 77 13.81 -0.13 5.07
N GLU A 78 14.73 -0.99 4.66
CA GLU A 78 15.52 -0.80 3.43
C GLU A 78 14.86 -1.57 2.29
N ILE A 79 14.78 -0.95 1.13
CA ILE A 79 14.23 -1.52 -0.10
C ILE A 79 15.08 -1.08 -1.29
N SER A 80 15.24 -1.94 -2.30
CA SER A 80 15.90 -1.54 -3.53
C SER A 80 15.05 -0.50 -4.28
N ILE A 81 15.70 0.41 -5.01
CA ILE A 81 14.99 1.45 -5.79
C ILE A 81 14.11 0.82 -6.87
N THR A 82 14.55 -0.28 -7.47
CA THR A 82 13.79 -1.01 -8.48
C THR A 82 12.53 -1.62 -7.87
N GLU A 83 12.66 -2.38 -6.79
CA GLU A 83 11.52 -2.99 -6.09
C GLU A 83 10.53 -1.94 -5.58
N PHE A 84 11.04 -0.83 -5.04
CA PHE A 84 10.20 0.29 -4.61
C PHE A 84 9.43 0.90 -5.79
N GLY A 85 10.07 1.10 -6.93
CA GLY A 85 9.44 1.63 -8.14
C GLY A 85 8.34 0.72 -8.68
N GLU A 86 8.57 -0.58 -8.71
CA GLU A 86 7.57 -1.58 -9.10
C GLU A 86 6.38 -1.57 -8.15
N MET A 87 6.64 -1.58 -6.85
CA MET A 87 5.60 -1.51 -5.81
C MET A 87 4.76 -0.23 -5.92
N MET A 88 5.39 0.90 -6.24
CA MET A 88 4.69 2.17 -6.48
C MET A 88 3.97 2.24 -7.83
N GLY A 89 4.23 1.29 -8.74
CA GLY A 89 3.71 1.32 -10.11
C GLY A 89 4.18 2.56 -10.87
N GLN A 90 5.46 2.92 -10.71
CA GLN A 90 6.03 4.06 -11.39
C GLN A 90 6.14 3.81 -12.91
N PRO A 91 6.08 4.86 -13.75
CA PRO A 91 6.36 4.73 -15.17
C PRO A 91 7.75 4.17 -15.45
N GLU A 92 7.89 3.32 -16.47
CA GLU A 92 9.16 2.66 -16.83
C GLU A 92 10.29 3.64 -17.15
N ASN A 93 9.96 4.83 -17.67
CA ASN A 93 10.93 5.87 -18.01
C ASN A 93 11.46 6.65 -16.80
N TYR A 94 10.96 6.39 -15.58
CA TYR A 94 11.44 7.08 -14.39
C TYR A 94 12.83 6.58 -13.98
N LYS A 95 13.73 7.54 -13.79
CA LYS A 95 15.05 7.31 -13.17
C LYS A 95 14.96 7.53 -11.67
N THR A 96 15.97 7.12 -10.92
CA THR A 96 16.05 7.30 -9.46
C THR A 96 15.71 8.73 -9.00
N GLY A 97 16.16 9.74 -9.73
CA GLY A 97 15.83 11.15 -9.45
C GLY A 97 14.34 11.45 -9.57
N ASP A 98 13.69 10.90 -10.59
CA ASP A 98 12.25 11.06 -10.81
C ASP A 98 11.45 10.35 -9.70
N THR A 99 11.84 9.13 -9.32
CA THR A 99 11.22 8.39 -8.21
C THR A 99 11.24 9.23 -6.93
N ILE A 100 12.37 9.84 -6.62
CA ILE A 100 12.50 10.68 -5.42
C ILE A 100 11.67 11.95 -5.54
N ALA A 101 11.80 12.69 -6.65
CA ALA A 101 11.18 13.99 -6.80
C ALA A 101 9.66 13.92 -7.02
N ARG A 102 9.18 12.91 -7.76
CA ARG A 102 7.79 12.82 -8.20
C ARG A 102 6.94 11.83 -7.40
N ILE A 103 7.56 10.90 -6.69
CA ILE A 103 6.86 9.89 -5.88
C ILE A 103 7.14 10.09 -4.40
N ILE A 104 8.40 9.94 -3.96
CA ILE A 104 8.73 9.89 -2.53
C ILE A 104 8.45 11.22 -1.85
N LYS A 105 9.02 12.33 -2.34
CA LYS A 105 8.85 13.64 -1.70
C LYS A 105 7.39 14.10 -1.62
N PRO A 106 6.58 14.02 -2.70
CA PRO A 106 5.17 14.40 -2.63
C PRO A 106 4.36 13.48 -1.71
N ALA A 107 4.61 12.17 -1.72
CA ALA A 107 3.94 11.23 -0.85
C ALA A 107 4.24 11.49 0.64
N ILE A 108 5.51 11.69 0.99
CA ILE A 108 5.91 12.06 2.35
C ILE A 108 5.21 13.35 2.78
N LYS A 109 5.25 14.41 1.96
CA LYS A 109 4.61 15.69 2.26
C LYS A 109 3.10 15.57 2.51
N GLU A 110 2.44 14.68 1.79
CA GLU A 110 1.00 14.44 1.97
C GLU A 110 0.72 13.66 3.26
N LEU A 111 1.50 12.62 3.56
CA LEU A 111 1.38 11.85 4.80
C LEU A 111 1.76 12.66 6.04
N GLU A 112 2.73 13.55 5.96
CA GLU A 112 3.11 14.44 7.07
C GLU A 112 1.98 15.36 7.51
N LYS A 113 1.07 15.75 6.61
CA LYS A 113 -0.14 16.51 6.96
C LYS A 113 -1.07 15.73 7.90
N ASN A 114 -1.01 14.41 7.85
CA ASN A 114 -1.77 13.50 8.71
C ASN A 114 -0.99 13.05 9.94
N GLY A 115 0.13 13.73 10.27
CA GLY A 115 0.89 13.50 11.48
C GLY A 115 1.99 12.43 11.37
N TRP A 116 2.21 11.85 10.19
CA TRP A 116 3.33 10.95 9.97
C TRP A 116 4.66 11.71 10.06
N LYS A 117 5.68 11.05 10.59
CA LYS A 117 7.07 11.56 10.57
C LYS A 117 7.92 10.56 9.80
N ILE A 118 8.32 10.91 8.57
CA ILE A 118 8.99 9.98 7.66
C ILE A 118 10.34 10.58 7.24
N LYS A 119 11.39 9.80 7.43
CA LYS A 119 12.75 10.11 6.92
C LYS A 119 13.15 9.06 5.90
N HIS A 120 13.95 9.46 4.93
CA HIS A 120 14.53 8.54 3.98
C HIS A 120 16.01 8.85 3.73
N GLU A 121 16.79 7.80 3.60
CA GLU A 121 18.22 7.85 3.29
C GLU A 121 18.49 6.98 2.07
N ARG A 122 19.48 7.34 1.29
CA ARG A 122 19.85 6.63 0.07
C ARG A 122 21.20 5.96 0.23
N ARG A 123 21.31 4.71 -0.18
CA ARG A 123 22.57 3.98 -0.20
C ARG A 123 23.07 3.84 -1.63
N LYS A 124 24.37 4.11 -1.83
CA LYS A 124 25.06 3.89 -3.10
C LYS A 124 25.80 2.55 -3.09
N THR A 125 25.82 1.90 -4.25
CA THR A 125 26.69 0.76 -4.55
C THR A 125 27.37 1.06 -5.89
N ASN A 126 28.70 0.99 -5.94
CA ASN A 126 29.48 1.32 -7.14
C ASN A 126 29.12 2.69 -7.75
N GLY A 127 28.99 3.72 -6.91
CA GLY A 127 28.70 5.09 -7.33
C GLY A 127 27.25 5.39 -7.72
N LYS A 128 26.37 4.38 -7.81
CA LYS A 128 24.94 4.54 -8.14
C LYS A 128 24.08 4.32 -6.91
N TYR A 129 22.99 5.08 -6.78
CA TYR A 129 21.99 4.82 -5.74
C TYR A 129 21.23 3.54 -6.07
N THR A 130 21.24 2.59 -5.14
CA THR A 130 20.63 1.25 -5.32
C THR A 130 19.52 0.97 -4.32
N HIS A 131 19.59 1.56 -3.14
CA HIS A 131 18.63 1.31 -2.05
C HIS A 131 18.19 2.60 -1.38
N ILE A 132 17.00 2.54 -0.80
CA ILE A 132 16.41 3.59 0.04
C ILE A 132 16.04 2.95 1.37
N THR A 133 16.45 3.59 2.47
CA THR A 133 16.00 3.23 3.82
C THR A 133 15.00 4.25 4.29
N PHE A 134 13.79 3.79 4.59
CA PHE A 134 12.77 4.60 5.25
C PHE A 134 12.79 4.34 6.75
N SER A 135 12.58 5.39 7.54
CA SER A 135 12.31 5.30 8.97
C SER A 135 11.15 6.23 9.31
N TRP A 136 10.22 5.76 10.15
CA TRP A 136 8.98 6.51 10.37
C TRP A 136 8.38 6.29 11.75
N TYR A 137 7.52 7.25 12.11
CA TYR A 137 6.60 7.19 13.23
C TYR A 137 5.19 7.46 12.71
N GLU A 138 4.24 6.62 13.11
CA GLU A 138 2.82 6.85 12.84
C GLU A 138 2.21 7.88 13.81
N PRO A 139 1.17 8.59 13.39
CA PRO A 139 0.40 9.49 14.25
C PRO A 139 -0.32 8.77 15.40
#